data_bb331309a9bb7f76b236acf46fd5b0cc
#
_entry.id   bb331309a9bb7f76b236acf46fd5b0cc
#
_cell.length_a   1.000
_cell.length_b   1.000
_cell.length_c   1.000
_cell.angle_alpha   90.00
_cell.angle_beta   90.00
_cell.angle_gamma   90.00
#
_symmetry.space_group_name_H-M   'P 1'
#
loop_
_entity.id
_entity.type
_entity.pdbx_description
1 polymer ?
#
loop_
_entity_poly.entity_id
_entity_poly.type
_entity_poly.pdbx_seq_one_letter_code
_entity_poly.pdbx_strand_id
1 'polypeptide(L)'
;VVFLLTFVVALFSLRLLSLNQEKDERLRAVYAAESTISRVSSQLNCYLAESDFIKKYIESGHVLREEEFAAISSNMQDGSSVIKTHELAKDGVVSQVYPVAGNEAAIGLDMLHNPARKKEANLAKNSGMYTIAGPFELVQGGTGALLFDPIYTYSKKGERSFWGFSILVLQWDNFIEEVELDKMEDAGYRYQIWKKDPYTGEKIVIAESEEDFPGNALEVACSVPNDTWYFEIIPKA
;
A
#
# COMPACT_ATOMS: atom_id res chain seq x y z
N VAL A 1 22.62 -55.33 19.08
CA VAL A 1 23.31 -54.03 19.27
C VAL A 1 23.46 -53.30 17.93
N VAL A 2 24.03 -53.94 16.87
CA VAL A 2 24.25 -53.35 15.55
C VAL A 2 22.95 -52.88 14.93
N PHE A 3 21.85 -53.64 14.97
CA PHE A 3 20.55 -53.29 14.42
C PHE A 3 19.93 -52.06 15.09
N LEU A 4 20.11 -51.91 16.38
CA LEU A 4 19.61 -50.77 17.12
C LEU A 4 20.38 -49.48 16.75
N LEU A 5 21.70 -49.61 16.56
CA LEU A 5 22.56 -48.49 16.19
C LEU A 5 22.25 -47.98 14.77
N THR A 6 22.05 -48.88 13.81
CA THR A 6 21.67 -48.53 12.43
C THR A 6 20.30 -47.89 12.37
N PHE A 7 19.32 -48.36 13.17
CA PHE A 7 17.98 -47.79 13.26
C PHE A 7 18.03 -46.35 13.83
N VAL A 8 18.82 -46.11 14.91
CA VAL A 8 18.98 -44.77 15.48
C VAL A 8 19.64 -43.79 14.47
N VAL A 9 20.68 -44.28 13.76
CA VAL A 9 21.34 -43.47 12.72
C VAL A 9 20.40 -43.12 11.60
N ALA A 10 19.58 -44.08 11.17
CA ALA A 10 18.55 -43.85 10.10
C ALA A 10 17.50 -42.82 10.54
N LEU A 11 16.98 -42.95 11.79
CA LEU A 11 16.03 -41.96 12.33
C LEU A 11 16.65 -40.56 12.45
N PHE A 12 17.92 -40.49 12.90
CA PHE A 12 18.65 -39.22 13.01
C PHE A 12 18.86 -38.59 11.62
N SER A 13 19.24 -39.39 10.61
CA SER A 13 19.42 -38.91 9.23
C SER A 13 18.11 -38.43 8.62
N LEU A 14 16.99 -39.15 8.82
CA LEU A 14 15.67 -38.72 8.39
C LEU A 14 15.25 -37.40 9.03
N ARG A 15 15.53 -37.23 10.34
CA ARG A 15 15.23 -35.99 11.06
C ARG A 15 16.09 -34.83 10.55
N LEU A 16 17.36 -35.06 10.25
CA LEU A 16 18.23 -34.03 9.64
C LEU A 16 17.74 -33.61 8.24
N LEU A 17 17.32 -34.60 7.44
CA LEU A 17 16.76 -34.33 6.09
C LEU A 17 15.47 -33.50 6.19
N SER A 18 14.56 -33.87 7.12
CA SER A 18 13.31 -33.12 7.29
C SER A 18 13.57 -31.67 7.79
N LEU A 19 14.50 -31.47 8.69
CA LEU A 19 14.90 -30.12 9.17
C LEU A 19 15.53 -29.27 8.07
N ASN A 20 16.31 -29.90 7.17
CA ASN A 20 16.89 -29.19 6.03
C ASN A 20 15.81 -28.81 5.00
N GLN A 21 14.88 -29.72 4.72
CA GLN A 21 13.74 -29.44 3.81
C GLN A 21 12.88 -28.28 4.35
N GLU A 22 12.55 -28.30 5.65
CA GLU A 22 11.79 -27.22 6.28
C GLU A 22 12.50 -25.88 6.20
N LYS A 23 13.82 -25.86 6.39
CA LYS A 23 14.62 -24.63 6.20
C LYS A 23 14.62 -24.14 4.75
N ASP A 24 14.76 -25.04 3.79
CA ASP A 24 14.77 -24.69 2.38
C ASP A 24 13.39 -24.15 1.92
N GLU A 25 12.31 -24.76 2.39
CA GLU A 25 10.95 -24.29 2.12
C GLU A 25 10.74 -22.88 2.73
N ARG A 26 11.17 -22.69 3.97
CA ARG A 26 11.07 -21.38 4.62
C ARG A 26 11.86 -20.30 3.87
N LEU A 27 13.07 -20.61 3.43
CA LEU A 27 13.87 -19.68 2.62
C LEU A 27 13.19 -19.33 1.30
N ARG A 28 12.61 -20.30 0.60
CA ARG A 28 11.87 -20.06 -0.65
C ARG A 28 10.65 -19.17 -0.42
N ALA A 29 9.91 -19.40 0.67
CA ALA A 29 8.78 -18.56 1.06
C ALA A 29 9.21 -17.11 1.34
N VAL A 30 10.34 -16.92 2.06
CA VAL A 30 10.91 -15.57 2.29
C VAL A 30 11.24 -14.89 0.96
N TYR A 31 11.93 -15.57 0.03
CA TYR A 31 12.27 -14.98 -1.27
C TYR A 31 11.04 -14.63 -2.12
N ALA A 32 10.00 -15.46 -2.08
CA ALA A 32 8.74 -15.16 -2.76
C ALA A 32 8.09 -13.88 -2.18
N ALA A 33 8.04 -13.77 -0.85
CA ALA A 33 7.55 -12.56 -0.16
C ALA A 33 8.38 -11.32 -0.49
N GLU A 34 9.71 -11.40 -0.37
CA GLU A 34 10.61 -10.27 -0.62
C GLU A 34 10.50 -9.76 -2.06
N SER A 35 10.33 -10.66 -3.03
CA SER A 35 10.09 -10.28 -4.42
C SER A 35 8.83 -9.45 -4.58
N THR A 36 7.72 -9.88 -3.97
CA THR A 36 6.43 -9.16 -4.00
C THR A 36 6.51 -7.85 -3.21
N ILE A 37 7.13 -7.86 -2.03
CA ILE A 37 7.37 -6.65 -1.22
C ILE A 37 8.17 -5.62 -2.00
N SER A 38 9.19 -6.05 -2.75
CA SER A 38 9.98 -5.16 -3.60
C SER A 38 9.15 -4.52 -4.70
N ARG A 39 8.21 -5.27 -5.33
CA ARG A 39 7.29 -4.71 -6.33
C ARG A 39 6.34 -3.69 -5.71
N VAL A 40 5.72 -4.02 -4.57
CA VAL A 40 4.84 -3.10 -3.82
C VAL A 40 5.56 -1.80 -3.51
N SER A 41 6.75 -1.88 -2.92
CA SER A 41 7.53 -0.70 -2.54
C SER A 41 7.98 0.12 -3.76
N SER A 42 8.39 -0.54 -4.84
CA SER A 42 8.80 0.12 -6.07
C SER A 42 7.63 0.88 -6.70
N GLN A 43 6.46 0.26 -6.77
CA GLN A 43 5.28 0.85 -7.39
C GLN A 43 4.76 2.05 -6.58
N LEU A 44 4.68 1.93 -5.25
CA LEU A 44 4.29 3.04 -4.39
C LEU A 44 5.27 4.22 -4.48
N ASN A 45 6.58 3.96 -4.65
CA ASN A 45 7.58 5.00 -4.88
C ASN A 45 7.41 5.70 -6.24
N CYS A 46 7.00 4.98 -7.30
CA CYS A 46 6.67 5.59 -8.58
C CYS A 46 5.51 6.58 -8.43
N TYR A 47 4.43 6.17 -7.76
CA TYR A 47 3.27 7.05 -7.51
C TYR A 47 3.63 8.27 -6.66
N LEU A 48 4.52 8.10 -5.66
CA LEU A 48 5.03 9.23 -4.89
C LEU A 48 5.72 10.26 -5.76
N ALA A 49 6.51 9.83 -6.74
CA ALA A 49 7.22 10.73 -7.63
C ALA A 49 6.26 11.62 -8.45
N GLU A 50 5.12 11.08 -8.87
CA GLU A 50 4.06 11.81 -9.56
C GLU A 50 3.42 12.86 -8.65
N SER A 51 3.03 12.47 -7.44
CA SER A 51 2.43 13.37 -6.46
C SER A 51 3.38 14.50 -6.04
N ASP A 52 4.67 14.20 -5.87
CA ASP A 52 5.71 15.14 -5.43
C ASP A 52 5.90 16.32 -6.40
N PHE A 53 5.63 16.14 -7.70
CA PHE A 53 5.67 17.23 -8.66
C PHE A 53 4.61 18.30 -8.36
N ILE A 54 3.35 17.88 -8.16
CA ILE A 54 2.23 18.77 -7.82
C ILE A 54 2.51 19.50 -6.50
N LYS A 55 2.96 18.75 -5.49
CA LYS A 55 3.35 19.29 -4.20
C LYS A 55 4.39 20.39 -4.33
N LYS A 56 5.52 20.10 -4.97
CA LYS A 56 6.61 21.09 -5.16
C LYS A 56 6.19 22.32 -5.93
N TYR A 57 5.31 22.14 -6.92
CA TYR A 57 4.75 23.25 -7.69
C TYR A 57 3.99 24.24 -6.78
N ILE A 58 3.15 23.70 -5.89
CA ILE A 58 2.37 24.52 -4.94
C ILE A 58 3.26 25.08 -3.84
N GLU A 59 4.17 24.30 -3.28
CA GLU A 59 5.10 24.73 -2.23
C GLU A 59 6.03 25.88 -2.68
N SER A 60 6.33 25.94 -3.98
CA SER A 60 7.10 27.05 -4.57
C SER A 60 6.28 28.34 -4.77
N GLY A 61 5.02 28.36 -4.32
CA GLY A 61 4.17 29.54 -4.33
C GLY A 61 3.32 29.71 -5.59
N HIS A 62 3.28 28.72 -6.47
CA HIS A 62 2.42 28.75 -7.64
C HIS A 62 0.98 28.39 -7.26
N VAL A 63 0.03 29.02 -7.93
CA VAL A 63 -1.40 28.69 -7.83
C VAL A 63 -1.72 27.74 -8.98
N LEU A 64 -2.17 26.55 -8.64
CA LEU A 64 -2.55 25.54 -9.61
C LEU A 64 -4.04 25.69 -9.97
N ARG A 65 -4.33 26.21 -11.17
CA ARG A 65 -5.69 26.34 -11.68
C ARG A 65 -6.19 25.00 -12.18
N GLU A 66 -7.51 24.86 -12.30
CA GLU A 66 -8.17 23.62 -12.70
C GLU A 66 -7.67 23.08 -14.05
N GLU A 67 -7.53 23.97 -15.06
CA GLU A 67 -7.02 23.59 -16.38
C GLU A 67 -5.56 23.12 -16.33
N GLU A 68 -4.72 23.77 -15.50
CA GLU A 68 -3.31 23.41 -15.31
C GLU A 68 -3.19 22.08 -14.56
N PHE A 69 -4.02 21.87 -13.53
CA PHE A 69 -4.09 20.61 -12.80
C PHE A 69 -4.51 19.47 -13.71
N ALA A 70 -5.57 19.66 -14.51
CA ALA A 70 -6.04 18.66 -15.47
C ALA A 70 -4.96 18.33 -16.51
N ALA A 71 -4.24 19.32 -17.05
CA ALA A 71 -3.17 19.10 -18.02
C ALA A 71 -2.00 18.33 -17.43
N ILE A 72 -1.57 18.67 -16.19
CA ILE A 72 -0.49 17.97 -15.49
C ILE A 72 -0.93 16.54 -15.20
N SER A 73 -2.10 16.33 -14.62
CA SER A 73 -2.63 15.01 -14.26
C SER A 73 -2.84 14.11 -15.49
N SER A 74 -3.27 14.68 -16.61
CA SER A 74 -3.40 13.96 -17.88
C SER A 74 -2.06 13.42 -18.40
N ASN A 75 -0.99 14.19 -18.22
CA ASN A 75 0.35 13.77 -18.64
C ASN A 75 0.98 12.74 -17.68
N MET A 76 0.47 12.62 -16.46
CA MET A 76 0.91 11.65 -15.46
C MET A 76 0.21 10.30 -15.59
N GLN A 77 -0.91 10.23 -16.32
CA GLN A 77 -1.56 8.95 -16.57
C GLN A 77 -0.71 8.07 -17.50
N ASP A 78 -0.22 6.97 -16.96
CA ASP A 78 0.65 6.02 -17.67
C ASP A 78 -0.08 5.00 -18.54
N GLY A 79 -1.43 5.06 -18.57
CA GLY A 79 -2.29 4.09 -19.23
C GLY A 79 -2.50 2.80 -18.43
N SER A 80 -1.90 2.66 -17.24
CA SER A 80 -2.30 1.64 -16.28
C SER A 80 -3.68 2.02 -15.74
N SER A 81 -4.51 1.02 -15.46
CA SER A 81 -5.83 1.28 -14.86
C SER A 81 -5.76 1.39 -13.34
N VAL A 82 -4.56 1.50 -12.75
CA VAL A 82 -4.34 1.52 -11.31
C VAL A 82 -4.71 2.87 -10.72
N ILE A 83 -4.20 3.97 -11.30
CA ILE A 83 -4.57 5.31 -10.84
C ILE A 83 -5.94 5.67 -11.37
N LYS A 84 -6.93 5.69 -10.49
CA LYS A 84 -8.31 6.09 -10.82
C LYS A 84 -8.43 7.59 -10.99
N THR A 85 -7.90 8.36 -10.03
CA THR A 85 -7.94 9.82 -10.04
C THR A 85 -6.72 10.43 -9.39
N HIS A 86 -6.38 11.62 -9.89
CA HIS A 86 -5.57 12.61 -9.18
C HIS A 86 -6.54 13.61 -8.52
N GLU A 87 -6.33 13.92 -7.28
CA GLU A 87 -7.17 14.86 -6.52
C GLU A 87 -6.32 15.91 -5.82
N LEU A 88 -6.84 17.13 -5.75
CA LEU A 88 -6.23 18.21 -5.00
C LEU A 88 -7.19 18.66 -3.90
N ALA A 89 -6.77 18.56 -2.65
CA ALA A 89 -7.60 18.82 -1.48
C ALA A 89 -7.05 20.00 -0.68
N LYS A 90 -7.44 21.22 -1.06
CA LYS A 90 -7.06 22.43 -0.31
C LYS A 90 -7.74 22.45 1.06
N ASP A 91 -6.97 22.74 2.11
CA ASP A 91 -7.42 22.68 3.51
C ASP A 91 -8.01 21.33 3.93
N GLY A 92 -7.68 20.27 3.17
CA GLY A 92 -8.19 18.91 3.37
C GLY A 92 -9.50 18.60 2.67
N VAL A 93 -10.09 19.55 1.92
CA VAL A 93 -11.33 19.37 1.16
C VAL A 93 -11.01 19.25 -0.32
N VAL A 94 -11.48 18.18 -0.96
CA VAL A 94 -11.25 17.94 -2.39
C VAL A 94 -11.86 19.06 -3.22
N SER A 95 -11.02 19.80 -3.91
CA SER A 95 -11.40 20.95 -4.73
C SER A 95 -11.25 20.68 -6.22
N GLN A 96 -10.34 19.80 -6.62
CA GLN A 96 -10.09 19.43 -8.01
C GLN A 96 -9.90 17.92 -8.13
N VAL A 97 -10.40 17.34 -9.22
CA VAL A 97 -10.30 15.90 -9.52
C VAL A 97 -9.99 15.73 -11.00
N TYR A 98 -9.10 14.81 -11.35
CA TYR A 98 -8.85 14.42 -12.72
C TYR A 98 -8.75 12.88 -12.87
N PRO A 99 -9.44 12.26 -13.84
CA PRO A 99 -10.49 12.84 -14.66
C PRO A 99 -11.76 13.16 -13.84
N VAL A 100 -12.50 14.20 -14.23
CA VAL A 100 -13.75 14.59 -13.54
C VAL A 100 -14.86 13.58 -13.82
N ALA A 101 -14.98 13.17 -15.10
CA ALA A 101 -16.05 12.28 -15.55
C ALA A 101 -16.08 10.96 -14.75
N GLY A 102 -17.16 10.69 -14.04
CA GLY A 102 -17.37 9.53 -13.20
C GLY A 102 -16.74 9.63 -11.80
N ASN A 103 -16.11 10.78 -11.47
CA ASN A 103 -15.46 11.00 -10.17
C ASN A 103 -15.98 12.28 -9.47
N GLU A 104 -17.09 12.86 -9.96
CA GLU A 104 -17.68 14.09 -9.44
C GLU A 104 -18.02 14.01 -7.95
N ALA A 105 -18.38 12.81 -7.47
CA ALA A 105 -18.73 12.56 -6.08
C ALA A 105 -17.57 12.81 -5.08
N ALA A 106 -16.34 12.86 -5.57
CA ALA A 106 -15.18 13.17 -4.73
C ALA A 106 -15.06 14.67 -4.40
N ILE A 107 -15.60 15.55 -5.28
CA ILE A 107 -15.51 16.99 -5.08
C ILE A 107 -16.30 17.40 -3.84
N GLY A 108 -15.65 18.14 -2.95
CA GLY A 108 -16.22 18.58 -1.68
C GLY A 108 -16.05 17.59 -0.52
N LEU A 109 -15.42 16.43 -0.77
CA LEU A 109 -15.15 15.45 0.29
C LEU A 109 -14.08 15.99 1.26
N ASP A 110 -14.44 16.07 2.54
CA ASP A 110 -13.53 16.51 3.60
C ASP A 110 -12.72 15.31 4.13
N MET A 111 -11.47 15.24 3.74
CA MET A 111 -10.56 14.15 4.11
C MET A 111 -10.20 14.14 5.60
N LEU A 112 -10.17 15.31 6.23
CA LEU A 112 -9.77 15.44 7.63
C LEU A 112 -10.89 15.06 8.62
N HIS A 113 -12.15 15.09 8.19
CA HIS A 113 -13.31 14.80 9.03
C HIS A 113 -14.12 13.57 8.58
N ASN A 114 -13.91 13.09 7.34
CA ASN A 114 -14.61 11.90 6.84
C ASN A 114 -14.28 10.65 7.71
N PRO A 115 -15.29 9.93 8.26
CA PRO A 115 -15.07 8.80 9.17
C PRO A 115 -14.13 7.72 8.64
N ALA A 116 -14.16 7.43 7.34
CA ALA A 116 -13.36 6.38 6.73
C ALA A 116 -11.93 6.82 6.36
N ARG A 117 -11.64 8.13 6.31
CA ARG A 117 -10.39 8.68 5.77
C ARG A 117 -9.61 9.53 6.76
N LYS A 118 -10.29 10.07 7.78
CA LYS A 118 -9.71 11.04 8.71
C LYS A 118 -8.49 10.55 9.47
N LYS A 119 -8.36 9.24 9.69
CA LYS A 119 -7.26 8.66 10.46
C LYS A 119 -5.94 8.91 9.75
N GLU A 120 -5.81 8.38 8.54
CA GLU A 120 -4.59 8.45 7.75
C GLU A 120 -4.36 9.87 7.18
N ALA A 121 -5.43 10.60 6.83
CA ALA A 121 -5.31 12.00 6.41
C ALA A 121 -4.74 12.88 7.52
N ASN A 122 -5.21 12.73 8.77
CA ASN A 122 -4.64 13.47 9.90
C ASN A 122 -3.22 12.97 10.25
N LEU A 123 -2.94 11.67 10.09
CA LEU A 123 -1.58 11.14 10.24
C LEU A 123 -0.63 11.79 9.23
N ALA A 124 -1.00 11.84 7.94
CA ALA A 124 -0.23 12.51 6.90
C ALA A 124 0.00 13.99 7.23
N LYS A 125 -1.06 14.72 7.57
CA LYS A 125 -0.99 16.12 7.95
C LYS A 125 -0.06 16.37 9.13
N ASN A 126 -0.14 15.55 10.19
CA ASN A 126 0.61 15.77 11.42
C ASN A 126 2.08 15.35 11.30
N SER A 127 2.36 14.27 10.58
CA SER A 127 3.73 13.78 10.35
C SER A 127 4.45 14.55 9.23
N GLY A 128 3.71 15.11 8.28
CA GLY A 128 4.27 15.68 7.04
C GLY A 128 4.78 14.60 6.07
N MET A 129 4.42 13.34 6.29
CA MET A 129 4.88 12.21 5.48
C MET A 129 3.78 11.76 4.51
N TYR A 130 4.22 11.32 3.34
CA TYR A 130 3.40 10.60 2.38
C TYR A 130 2.79 9.35 3.04
N THR A 131 1.47 9.20 2.97
CA THR A 131 0.74 8.22 3.77
C THR A 131 -0.27 7.46 2.90
N ILE A 132 -0.26 6.12 3.00
CA ILE A 132 -1.26 5.26 2.37
C ILE A 132 -2.46 5.06 3.30
N ALA A 133 -3.67 5.15 2.74
CA ALA A 133 -4.93 4.90 3.42
C ALA A 133 -5.77 3.85 2.68
N GLY A 134 -6.50 3.05 3.41
CA GLY A 134 -7.35 2.00 2.82
C GLY A 134 -6.72 0.61 2.88
N PRO A 135 -7.19 -0.36 2.07
CA PRO A 135 -8.31 -0.21 1.12
C PRO A 135 -9.67 0.02 1.80
N PHE A 136 -10.56 0.72 1.12
CA PHE A 136 -11.94 0.98 1.56
C PHE A 136 -12.84 1.32 0.35
N GLU A 137 -14.17 1.34 0.60
CA GLU A 137 -15.13 1.74 -0.43
C GLU A 137 -14.92 3.21 -0.85
N LEU A 138 -14.78 3.43 -2.16
CA LEU A 138 -14.66 4.76 -2.74
C LEU A 138 -16.03 5.39 -2.96
N VAL A 139 -16.15 6.71 -2.78
CA VAL A 139 -17.39 7.44 -3.08
C VAL A 139 -17.71 7.45 -4.58
N GLN A 140 -16.66 7.27 -5.42
CA GLN A 140 -16.76 7.11 -6.88
C GLN A 140 -17.05 5.65 -7.31
N GLY A 141 -17.30 4.76 -6.34
CA GLY A 141 -17.54 3.32 -6.56
C GLY A 141 -16.27 2.48 -6.66
N GLY A 142 -16.39 1.22 -6.23
CA GLY A 142 -15.32 0.23 -6.13
C GLY A 142 -14.46 0.40 -4.87
N THR A 143 -13.55 -0.55 -4.69
CA THR A 143 -12.57 -0.54 -3.60
C THR A 143 -11.29 0.16 -4.04
N GLY A 144 -10.72 0.98 -3.18
CA GLY A 144 -9.49 1.69 -3.48
C GLY A 144 -8.66 2.09 -2.28
N ALA A 145 -7.43 2.49 -2.56
CA ALA A 145 -6.56 3.10 -1.57
C ALA A 145 -6.25 4.55 -1.97
N LEU A 146 -6.04 5.42 -0.98
CA LEU A 146 -5.63 6.80 -1.18
C LEU A 146 -4.19 6.98 -0.73
N LEU A 147 -3.42 7.70 -1.55
CA LEU A 147 -2.06 8.12 -1.23
C LEU A 147 -2.09 9.61 -0.93
N PHE A 148 -1.99 9.97 0.35
CA PHE A 148 -1.96 11.36 0.80
C PHE A 148 -0.55 11.93 0.77
N ASP A 149 -0.30 12.93 -0.05
CA ASP A 149 0.93 13.72 0.00
C ASP A 149 0.64 15.11 0.60
N PRO A 150 1.02 15.37 1.86
CA PRO A 150 0.70 16.61 2.52
C PRO A 150 1.56 17.75 1.99
N ILE A 151 0.90 18.86 1.65
CA ILE A 151 1.49 20.06 1.08
C ILE A 151 1.54 21.16 2.16
N TYR A 152 2.67 21.83 2.26
CA TYR A 152 2.85 22.97 3.18
C TYR A 152 3.38 24.18 2.45
N THR A 153 2.90 25.34 2.86
CA THR A 153 3.40 26.62 2.39
C THR A 153 4.10 27.36 3.53
N TYR A 154 4.98 28.28 3.15
CA TYR A 154 5.74 29.06 4.11
C TYR A 154 5.43 30.54 3.94
N SER A 155 5.13 31.22 5.05
CA SER A 155 5.00 32.68 5.05
C SER A 155 6.35 33.35 4.79
N LYS A 156 6.34 34.63 4.47
CA LYS A 156 7.58 35.42 4.34
C LYS A 156 8.43 35.42 5.64
N LYS A 157 7.84 35.07 6.77
CA LYS A 157 8.51 34.93 8.08
C LYS A 157 9.01 33.52 8.35
N GLY A 158 8.83 32.58 7.39
CA GLY A 158 9.23 31.18 7.55
C GLY A 158 8.25 30.31 8.34
N GLU A 159 7.06 30.82 8.65
CA GLU A 159 6.03 30.02 9.35
C GLU A 159 5.43 29.01 8.40
N ARG A 160 5.49 27.73 8.78
CA ARG A 160 4.92 26.60 8.03
C ARG A 160 3.42 26.52 8.29
N SER A 161 2.63 26.43 7.23
CA SER A 161 1.18 26.20 7.30
C SER A 161 0.77 25.05 6.39
N PHE A 162 -0.17 24.24 6.85
CA PHE A 162 -0.75 23.19 6.04
C PHE A 162 -1.61 23.82 4.93
N TRP A 163 -1.27 23.51 3.68
CA TRP A 163 -2.02 23.97 2.51
C TRP A 163 -3.13 22.98 2.13
N GLY A 164 -2.87 21.68 2.25
CA GLY A 164 -3.77 20.63 1.83
C GLY A 164 -3.02 19.36 1.42
N PHE A 165 -3.63 18.60 0.52
CA PHE A 165 -3.06 17.36 -0.01
C PHE A 165 -3.05 17.33 -1.53
N SER A 166 -2.02 16.74 -2.13
CA SER A 166 -2.10 16.02 -3.39
C SER A 166 -2.47 14.57 -3.09
N ILE A 167 -3.46 14.03 -3.78
CA ILE A 167 -3.97 12.68 -3.51
C ILE A 167 -3.99 11.89 -4.81
N LEU A 168 -3.48 10.66 -4.76
CA LEU A 168 -3.72 9.66 -5.80
C LEU A 168 -4.71 8.65 -5.26
N VAL A 169 -5.75 8.35 -6.03
CA VAL A 169 -6.72 7.31 -5.73
C VAL A 169 -6.40 6.09 -6.57
N LEU A 170 -6.04 4.99 -5.92
CA LEU A 170 -5.73 3.73 -6.57
C LEU A 170 -6.97 2.83 -6.61
N GLN A 171 -7.22 2.19 -7.74
CA GLN A 171 -8.10 1.04 -7.84
C GLN A 171 -7.43 -0.16 -7.20
N TRP A 172 -8.03 -0.71 -6.13
CA TRP A 172 -7.37 -1.73 -5.32
C TRP A 172 -7.09 -3.02 -6.08
N ASP A 173 -8.08 -3.54 -6.80
CA ASP A 173 -7.94 -4.79 -7.56
C ASP A 173 -6.85 -4.67 -8.63
N ASN A 174 -6.80 -3.55 -9.35
CA ASN A 174 -5.79 -3.31 -10.37
C ASN A 174 -4.39 -3.14 -9.77
N PHE A 175 -4.29 -2.52 -8.58
CA PHE A 175 -3.03 -2.44 -7.85
C PHE A 175 -2.53 -3.82 -7.42
N ILE A 176 -3.42 -4.68 -6.90
CA ILE A 176 -3.11 -6.05 -6.51
C ILE A 176 -2.62 -6.86 -7.72
N GLU A 177 -3.26 -6.69 -8.88
CA GLU A 177 -2.85 -7.32 -10.14
C GLU A 177 -1.47 -6.81 -10.59
N GLU A 178 -1.24 -5.50 -10.55
CA GLU A 178 0.04 -4.89 -10.98
C GLU A 178 1.23 -5.33 -10.11
N VAL A 179 1.03 -5.50 -8.81
CA VAL A 179 2.08 -6.01 -7.93
C VAL A 179 2.23 -7.54 -8.00
N GLU A 180 1.43 -8.20 -8.85
CA GLU A 180 1.54 -9.61 -9.21
C GLU A 180 1.49 -10.54 -7.98
N LEU A 181 0.48 -10.35 -7.10
CA LEU A 181 0.30 -11.22 -5.94
C LEU A 181 0.01 -12.67 -6.33
N ASP A 182 -0.61 -12.91 -7.48
CA ASP A 182 -0.87 -14.22 -8.07
C ASP A 182 0.42 -15.05 -8.25
N LYS A 183 1.56 -14.40 -8.49
CA LYS A 183 2.86 -15.09 -8.55
C LYS A 183 3.24 -15.83 -7.26
N MET A 184 2.73 -15.39 -6.12
CA MET A 184 2.92 -16.14 -4.87
C MET A 184 2.12 -17.44 -4.88
N GLU A 185 0.91 -17.40 -5.42
CA GLU A 185 0.07 -18.60 -5.59
C GLU A 185 0.64 -19.56 -6.63
N ASP A 186 1.12 -19.04 -7.75
CA ASP A 186 1.81 -19.79 -8.80
C ASP A 186 3.09 -20.46 -8.29
N ALA A 187 3.78 -19.80 -7.36
CA ALA A 187 4.95 -20.36 -6.69
C ALA A 187 4.60 -21.42 -5.62
N GLY A 188 3.32 -21.72 -5.44
CA GLY A 188 2.85 -22.75 -4.52
C GLY A 188 2.64 -22.27 -3.08
N TYR A 189 2.38 -20.97 -2.89
CA TYR A 189 2.13 -20.38 -1.57
C TYR A 189 0.71 -19.83 -1.48
N ARG A 190 0.14 -19.91 -0.28
CA ARG A 190 -1.00 -19.10 0.13
C ARG A 190 -0.48 -17.90 0.89
N TYR A 191 -1.17 -16.77 0.80
CA TYR A 191 -0.78 -15.55 1.50
C TYR A 191 -1.99 -14.85 2.13
N GLN A 192 -1.71 -14.10 3.18
CA GLN A 192 -2.59 -13.08 3.73
C GLN A 192 -1.74 -11.83 4.01
N ILE A 193 -2.22 -10.67 3.52
CA ILE A 193 -1.58 -9.39 3.78
C ILE A 193 -2.47 -8.61 4.72
N TRP A 194 -1.90 -8.10 5.79
CA TRP A 194 -2.62 -7.36 6.80
C TRP A 194 -1.85 -6.16 7.30
N LYS A 195 -2.55 -5.23 7.92
CA LYS A 195 -1.98 -4.07 8.60
C LYS A 195 -2.61 -3.89 9.97
N LYS A 196 -2.03 -3.02 10.80
CA LYS A 196 -2.61 -2.63 12.08
C LYS A 196 -3.53 -1.43 11.92
N ASP A 197 -4.69 -1.46 12.57
CA ASP A 197 -5.47 -0.23 12.74
C ASP A 197 -4.62 0.75 13.56
N PRO A 198 -4.42 1.99 13.09
CA PRO A 198 -3.51 2.95 13.74
C PRO A 198 -3.98 3.41 15.12
N TYR A 199 -5.26 3.19 15.50
CA TYR A 199 -5.81 3.58 16.80
C TYR A 199 -6.05 2.40 17.74
N THR A 200 -6.58 1.29 17.22
CA THR A 200 -6.91 0.12 18.05
C THR A 200 -5.78 -0.91 18.08
N GLY A 201 -4.89 -0.89 17.09
CA GLY A 201 -3.85 -1.90 16.91
C GLY A 201 -4.39 -3.24 16.40
N GLU A 202 -5.68 -3.35 16.10
CA GLU A 202 -6.30 -4.56 15.60
C GLU A 202 -5.80 -4.90 14.17
N LYS A 203 -5.77 -6.20 13.89
CA LYS A 203 -5.41 -6.74 12.57
C LYS A 203 -6.50 -6.41 11.56
N ILE A 204 -6.14 -5.76 10.46
CA ILE A 204 -6.99 -5.51 9.30
C ILE A 204 -6.40 -6.25 8.11
N VAL A 205 -7.10 -7.26 7.61
CA VAL A 205 -6.72 -7.97 6.38
C VAL A 205 -7.04 -7.09 5.18
N ILE A 206 -6.07 -6.92 4.27
CA ILE A 206 -6.17 -6.05 3.09
C ILE A 206 -6.09 -6.82 1.77
N ALA A 207 -5.53 -8.02 1.78
CA ALA A 207 -5.54 -8.95 0.65
C ALA A 207 -5.28 -10.38 1.16
N GLU A 208 -5.86 -11.38 0.52
CA GLU A 208 -5.63 -12.80 0.84
C GLU A 208 -5.94 -13.70 -0.37
N SER A 209 -5.25 -14.84 -0.44
CA SER A 209 -5.46 -15.83 -1.51
C SER A 209 -6.67 -16.74 -1.25
N GLU A 210 -7.03 -16.97 0.03
CA GLU A 210 -8.14 -17.82 0.47
C GLU A 210 -8.74 -17.26 1.77
N GLU A 211 -10.05 -17.41 1.97
CA GLU A 211 -10.75 -16.87 3.15
C GLU A 211 -10.32 -17.51 4.48
N ASP A 212 -9.98 -18.82 4.46
CA ASP A 212 -9.54 -19.55 5.65
C ASP A 212 -8.01 -19.66 5.68
N PHE A 213 -7.33 -18.59 6.10
CA PHE A 213 -5.89 -18.62 6.25
C PHE A 213 -5.47 -19.22 7.60
N PRO A 214 -4.82 -20.40 7.62
CA PRO A 214 -4.45 -21.06 8.86
C PRO A 214 -3.35 -20.29 9.59
N GLY A 215 -3.41 -20.23 10.91
CA GLY A 215 -2.33 -19.71 11.75
C GLY A 215 -1.01 -20.49 11.55
N ASN A 216 0.12 -19.99 12.02
CA ASN A 216 1.48 -20.52 11.84
C ASN A 216 2.13 -20.20 10.47
N ALA A 217 1.82 -19.09 9.88
CA ALA A 217 2.49 -18.60 8.69
C ALA A 217 3.87 -17.99 8.99
N LEU A 218 4.70 -17.97 7.97
CA LEU A 218 5.89 -17.11 7.98
C LEU A 218 5.43 -15.66 7.77
N GLU A 219 5.80 -14.77 8.69
CA GLU A 219 5.49 -13.35 8.59
C GLU A 219 6.71 -12.57 8.10
N VAL A 220 6.51 -11.69 7.11
CA VAL A 220 7.51 -10.77 6.59
C VAL A 220 6.91 -9.35 6.54
N ALA A 221 7.59 -8.39 7.16
CA ALA A 221 7.14 -7.00 7.17
C ALA A 221 7.51 -6.27 5.88
N CYS A 222 6.56 -5.48 5.36
CA CYS A 222 6.72 -4.59 4.22
C CYS A 222 6.52 -3.14 4.67
N SER A 223 7.54 -2.30 4.54
CA SER A 223 7.41 -0.86 4.79
C SER A 223 6.69 -0.21 3.62
N VAL A 224 5.57 0.44 3.90
CA VAL A 224 4.79 1.22 2.95
C VAL A 224 4.70 2.68 3.43
N PRO A 225 4.21 3.63 2.62
CA PRO A 225 4.14 5.04 3.01
C PRO A 225 3.43 5.26 4.35
N ASN A 226 4.21 5.62 5.39
CA ASN A 226 3.79 5.90 6.76
C ASN A 226 3.00 4.78 7.46
N ASP A 227 3.21 3.53 7.03
CA ASP A 227 2.58 2.32 7.59
C ASP A 227 3.49 1.10 7.41
N THR A 228 3.07 -0.04 7.94
CA THR A 228 3.73 -1.34 7.75
C THR A 228 2.67 -2.37 7.42
N TRP A 229 2.84 -3.06 6.30
CA TRP A 229 2.05 -4.23 5.95
C TRP A 229 2.81 -5.50 6.34
N TYR A 230 2.06 -6.52 6.71
CA TYR A 230 2.61 -7.82 7.11
C TYR A 230 2.13 -8.87 6.13
N PHE A 231 3.07 -9.57 5.51
CA PHE A 231 2.83 -10.67 4.61
C PHE A 231 2.94 -11.97 5.39
N GLU A 232 1.84 -12.66 5.61
CA GLU A 232 1.81 -14.02 6.14
C GLU A 232 1.74 -15.00 4.98
N ILE A 233 2.64 -16.01 4.97
CA ILE A 233 2.81 -16.93 3.85
C ILE A 233 2.94 -18.34 4.36
N ILE A 234 2.26 -19.28 3.68
CA ILE A 234 2.36 -20.71 3.93
C ILE A 234 2.43 -21.49 2.59
N PRO A 235 3.15 -22.63 2.53
CA PRO A 235 3.08 -23.51 1.37
C PRO A 235 1.65 -24.00 1.13
N LYS A 236 1.25 -24.12 -0.14
CA LYS A 236 0.05 -24.88 -0.52
C LYS A 236 0.29 -26.36 -0.20
N ALA A 237 -0.65 -27.02 0.47
CA ALA A 237 -0.56 -28.43 0.83
C ALA A 237 -0.66 -29.33 -0.41
#